data_eff6b54533f23f1927fbd33fc4f694f2
#
_entry.id   eff6b54533f23f1927fbd33fc4f694f2
#
_cell.length_a   1.000
_cell.length_b   1.000
_cell.length_c   1.000
_cell.angle_alpha   90.00
_cell.angle_beta   90.00
_cell.angle_gamma   90.00
#
_symmetry.space_group_name_H-M   'P 1'
#
loop_
_entity.id
_entity.type
_entity.pdbx_description
1 polymer ?
#
loop_
_entity_poly.entity_id
_entity_poly.type
_entity_poly.pdbx_seq_one_letter_code
_entity_poly.pdbx_strand_id
1 'polypeptide(L)'
;MEQGLSKHILIDESPGETRVAILKEGKLSDVFVERQHRPALKGSLILGKVQAVKKELNATFLDLGGATGYLEGIPKPSPIEGGALLVEVLSEPIDKKGARVTANFSLLGIMADITPNQTGYSISRDIKAKGRRASIRELLSNVIPKDIGVFIKSNANKCELAELEEELRTLLVDWERMQLDIVSGGQPKIVKPAASLMELRGDWRKNAIISQGKDGILFKKFNIDAQISGALESVVETQTGVVLTIEEMEALTAIDIDLASHKTAHSHPLKLAETLAEEIFWQIRLRKLSGIILIDYPRAKNLGARDHFHSEIKRIASQDEYKLVVHGWTRTGLLELTKDRLGPSLRDMFLCKNSVSQFLIEVIAIEACRTLITESDGIANPQLVCSQDLKSALLGPLRKTFDEVKRRLGVEVDFYVDLYLAHDDFYIQAKKTT
;
A
#
# COMPACT_ATOMS: atom_id res chain seq x y z
N MET A 1 -30.92 5.57 -15.23
CA MET A 1 -29.79 4.80 -15.80
C MET A 1 -28.53 5.47 -15.26
N GLU A 2 -28.00 4.97 -14.15
CA GLU A 2 -26.69 5.37 -13.65
C GLU A 2 -25.66 4.90 -14.65
N GLN A 3 -25.08 5.83 -15.40
CA GLN A 3 -23.83 5.58 -16.11
C GLN A 3 -22.76 5.38 -15.04
N GLY A 4 -22.57 4.12 -14.64
CA GLY A 4 -21.50 3.75 -13.72
C GLY A 4 -20.17 4.16 -14.35
N LEU A 5 -19.47 5.08 -13.70
CA LEU A 5 -18.09 5.46 -13.96
C LEU A 5 -17.29 4.20 -14.32
N SER A 6 -16.81 4.09 -15.55
CA SER A 6 -16.09 2.89 -15.99
C SER A 6 -14.74 2.82 -15.26
N LYS A 7 -14.67 1.95 -14.27
CA LYS A 7 -13.45 1.65 -13.53
C LYS A 7 -12.63 0.66 -14.34
N HIS A 8 -11.37 0.98 -14.63
CA HIS A 8 -10.45 0.10 -15.32
C HIS A 8 -9.26 -0.21 -14.43
N ILE A 9 -8.97 -1.48 -14.22
CA ILE A 9 -7.84 -1.96 -13.42
C ILE A 9 -6.82 -2.55 -14.36
N LEU A 10 -5.62 -1.99 -14.34
CA LEU A 10 -4.46 -2.46 -15.08
C LEU A 10 -3.54 -3.20 -14.12
N ILE A 11 -3.20 -4.44 -14.43
CA ILE A 11 -2.26 -5.25 -13.67
C ILE A 11 -1.10 -5.55 -14.60
N ASP A 12 0.10 -5.12 -14.21
CA ASP A 12 1.32 -5.28 -14.99
C ASP A 12 2.37 -6.01 -14.16
N GLU A 13 2.77 -7.20 -14.63
CA GLU A 13 3.73 -8.07 -13.96
C GLU A 13 5.07 -8.03 -14.68
N SER A 14 6.12 -7.62 -13.97
CA SER A 14 7.50 -7.59 -14.46
C SER A 14 8.41 -8.41 -13.54
N PRO A 15 9.61 -8.80 -13.95
CA PRO A 15 10.56 -9.39 -13.02
C PRO A 15 10.76 -8.51 -11.79
N GLY A 16 10.55 -9.09 -10.63
CA GLY A 16 10.74 -8.41 -9.34
C GLY A 16 9.68 -7.41 -8.92
N GLU A 17 8.68 -7.09 -9.76
CA GLU A 17 7.65 -6.10 -9.43
C GLU A 17 6.30 -6.42 -10.07
N THR A 18 5.23 -6.26 -9.28
CA THR A 18 3.85 -6.22 -9.77
C THR A 18 3.28 -4.82 -9.53
N ARG A 19 2.77 -4.18 -10.58
CA ARG A 19 2.14 -2.86 -10.51
C ARG A 19 0.65 -2.96 -10.82
N VAL A 20 -0.17 -2.26 -10.06
CA VAL A 20 -1.60 -2.16 -10.30
C VAL A 20 -1.99 -0.69 -10.38
N ALA A 21 -2.58 -0.29 -11.49
CA ALA A 21 -3.15 1.05 -11.68
C ALA A 21 -4.68 0.95 -11.77
N ILE A 22 -5.37 1.86 -11.08
CA ILE A 22 -6.82 2.01 -11.16
C ILE A 22 -7.11 3.31 -11.88
N LEU A 23 -7.82 3.19 -12.99
CA LEU A 23 -8.30 4.34 -13.75
C LEU A 23 -9.79 4.55 -13.47
N LYS A 24 -10.17 5.80 -13.31
CA LYS A 24 -11.56 6.26 -13.33
C LYS A 24 -11.69 7.26 -14.49
N GLU A 25 -12.53 6.97 -15.44
CA GLU A 25 -12.72 7.79 -16.66
C GLU A 25 -11.39 8.06 -17.41
N GLY A 26 -10.49 7.09 -17.46
CA GLY A 26 -9.19 7.22 -18.12
C GLY A 26 -8.11 7.95 -17.32
N LYS A 27 -8.43 8.56 -16.17
CA LYS A 27 -7.51 9.27 -15.28
C LYS A 27 -7.03 8.34 -14.16
N LEU A 28 -5.74 8.36 -13.85
CA LEU A 28 -5.15 7.55 -12.79
C LEU A 28 -5.67 7.98 -11.41
N SER A 29 -6.35 7.07 -10.73
CA SER A 29 -6.94 7.29 -9.39
C SER A 29 -6.09 6.72 -8.28
N ASP A 30 -5.54 5.52 -8.51
CA ASP A 30 -4.72 4.84 -7.52
C ASP A 30 -3.63 4.02 -8.21
N VAL A 31 -2.47 3.93 -7.58
CA VAL A 31 -1.38 3.04 -8.00
C VAL A 31 -0.89 2.23 -6.81
N PHE A 32 -0.59 0.97 -7.04
CA PHE A 32 -0.02 0.06 -6.05
C PHE A 32 1.16 -0.65 -6.67
N VAL A 33 2.20 -0.84 -5.87
CA VAL A 33 3.45 -1.46 -6.28
C VAL A 33 3.82 -2.50 -5.23
N GLU A 34 4.06 -3.72 -5.67
CA GLU A 34 4.57 -4.81 -4.85
C GLU A 34 5.92 -5.25 -5.42
N ARG A 35 6.97 -5.20 -4.60
CA ARG A 35 8.35 -5.54 -4.98
C ARG A 35 8.82 -6.78 -4.26
N GLN A 36 9.31 -7.77 -5.02
CA GLN A 36 9.73 -9.06 -4.46
C GLN A 36 10.93 -8.95 -3.50
N HIS A 37 11.87 -8.03 -3.76
CA HIS A 37 13.04 -7.81 -2.90
C HIS A 37 12.71 -7.06 -1.60
N ARG A 38 11.56 -6.39 -1.54
CA ARG A 38 11.05 -5.65 -0.39
C ARG A 38 9.55 -5.90 -0.24
N PRO A 39 9.16 -7.12 0.16
CA PRO A 39 7.75 -7.44 0.33
C PRO A 39 7.12 -6.56 1.42
N ALA A 40 5.85 -6.21 1.24
CA ALA A 40 5.10 -5.49 2.25
C ALA A 40 5.03 -6.31 3.54
N LEU A 41 5.28 -5.66 4.67
CA LEU A 41 5.19 -6.32 5.97
C LEU A 41 3.78 -6.25 6.56
N LYS A 42 3.01 -5.20 6.22
CA LYS A 42 1.66 -4.99 6.74
C LYS A 42 0.74 -6.18 6.44
N GLY A 43 0.16 -6.76 7.49
CA GLY A 43 -0.66 -7.98 7.42
C GLY A 43 0.13 -9.28 7.50
N SER A 44 1.47 -9.22 7.57
CA SER A 44 2.30 -10.40 7.84
C SER A 44 2.21 -10.81 9.30
N LEU A 45 2.22 -12.11 9.56
CA LEU A 45 2.52 -12.66 10.88
C LEU A 45 4.01 -12.95 10.97
N ILE A 46 4.67 -12.29 11.92
CA ILE A 46 6.12 -12.38 12.12
C ILE A 46 6.41 -12.90 13.52
N LEU A 47 7.24 -13.92 13.60
CA LEU A 47 7.86 -14.32 14.83
C LEU A 47 9.02 -13.34 15.10
N GLY A 48 8.77 -12.32 15.92
CA GLY A 48 9.75 -11.32 16.28
C GLY A 48 10.51 -11.70 17.54
N LYS A 49 11.71 -11.15 17.72
CA LYS A 49 12.51 -11.28 18.93
C LYS A 49 12.32 -10.06 19.81
N VAL A 50 11.91 -10.24 21.05
CA VAL A 50 11.72 -9.15 22.03
C VAL A 50 13.05 -8.48 22.33
N GLN A 51 13.18 -7.20 21.99
CA GLN A 51 14.39 -6.40 22.26
C GLN A 51 14.29 -5.69 23.60
N ALA A 52 13.12 -5.14 23.93
CA ALA A 52 12.91 -4.43 25.19
C ALA A 52 11.43 -4.38 25.58
N VAL A 53 11.17 -4.45 26.88
CA VAL A 53 9.86 -4.21 27.48
C VAL A 53 9.94 -2.93 28.32
N LYS A 54 9.30 -1.84 27.85
CA LYS A 54 9.33 -0.52 28.50
C LYS A 54 8.01 -0.26 29.23
N LYS A 55 8.02 -0.52 30.55
CA LYS A 55 6.82 -0.36 31.41
C LYS A 55 6.34 1.09 31.45
N GLU A 56 7.26 2.05 31.48
CA GLU A 56 6.98 3.49 31.52
C GLU A 56 6.23 3.98 30.26
N LEU A 57 6.50 3.33 29.13
CA LEU A 57 5.84 3.63 27.84
C LEU A 57 4.66 2.72 27.56
N ASN A 58 4.39 1.74 28.44
CA ASN A 58 3.45 0.65 28.16
C ASN A 58 3.64 0.08 26.75
N ALA A 59 4.88 -0.32 26.42
CA ALA A 59 5.24 -0.74 25.07
C ALA A 59 6.27 -1.88 25.07
N THR A 60 6.21 -2.69 24.03
CA THR A 60 7.18 -3.76 23.76
C THR A 60 7.83 -3.50 22.39
N PHE A 61 9.15 -3.58 22.33
CA PHE A 61 9.94 -3.42 21.11
C PHE A 61 10.45 -4.78 20.65
N LEU A 62 10.36 -5.02 19.34
CA LEU A 62 10.74 -6.29 18.73
C LEU A 62 11.70 -6.06 17.55
N ASP A 63 12.59 -7.01 17.34
CA ASP A 63 13.29 -7.20 16.08
C ASP A 63 12.41 -8.09 15.18
N LEU A 64 12.11 -7.60 13.98
CA LEU A 64 11.28 -8.30 12.99
C LEU A 64 12.11 -8.92 11.84
N GLY A 65 13.46 -8.94 11.99
CA GLY A 65 14.33 -9.48 10.94
C GLY A 65 14.68 -8.47 9.84
N GLY A 66 15.03 -7.24 10.22
CA GLY A 66 15.39 -6.15 9.32
C GLY A 66 14.61 -4.85 9.57
N ALA A 67 13.62 -4.92 10.44
CA ALA A 67 12.86 -3.76 10.90
C ALA A 67 12.61 -3.87 12.41
N THR A 68 12.43 -2.74 13.08
CA THR A 68 11.99 -2.70 14.49
C THR A 68 10.47 -2.72 14.53
N GLY A 69 9.89 -3.56 15.41
CA GLY A 69 8.47 -3.59 15.71
C GLY A 69 8.14 -2.79 16.97
N TYR A 70 7.09 -2.02 16.95
CA TYR A 70 6.50 -1.32 18.09
C TYR A 70 5.14 -1.92 18.41
N LEU A 71 5.03 -2.59 19.55
CA LEU A 71 3.80 -3.14 20.09
C LEU A 71 3.31 -2.21 21.22
N GLU A 72 2.17 -1.59 21.02
CA GLU A 72 1.49 -0.85 22.09
C GLU A 72 0.92 -1.81 23.11
N GLY A 73 1.28 -1.61 24.37
CA GLY A 73 0.94 -2.51 25.46
C GLY A 73 2.00 -3.56 25.76
N ILE A 74 1.77 -4.24 26.89
CA ILE A 74 2.58 -5.38 27.33
C ILE A 74 1.64 -6.59 27.38
N PRO A 75 1.83 -7.60 26.51
CA PRO A 75 1.03 -8.82 26.53
C PRO A 75 1.08 -9.54 27.88
N LYS A 76 0.05 -10.31 28.17
CA LYS A 76 0.02 -11.19 29.35
C LYS A 76 0.06 -12.65 28.91
N PRO A 77 1.04 -13.45 29.41
CA PRO A 77 2.11 -13.07 30.33
C PRO A 77 3.11 -12.10 29.69
N SER A 78 3.81 -11.29 30.52
CA SER A 78 4.79 -10.33 30.01
C SER A 78 5.89 -11.06 29.25
N PRO A 79 6.20 -10.64 28.02
CA PRO A 79 7.23 -11.28 27.24
C PRO A 79 8.62 -11.04 27.87
N ILE A 80 9.51 -12.03 27.70
CA ILE A 80 10.88 -11.97 28.21
C ILE A 80 11.77 -11.36 27.11
N GLU A 81 12.66 -10.44 27.48
CA GLU A 81 13.67 -9.89 26.56
C GLU A 81 14.54 -11.03 26.01
N GLY A 82 14.78 -11.03 24.72
CA GLY A 82 15.42 -12.11 23.98
C GLY A 82 14.48 -13.26 23.57
N GLY A 83 13.28 -13.34 24.14
CA GLY A 83 12.26 -14.33 23.78
C GLY A 83 11.57 -14.04 22.44
N ALA A 84 10.87 -15.04 21.93
CA ALA A 84 10.09 -14.92 20.70
C ALA A 84 8.66 -14.48 21.01
N LEU A 85 8.10 -13.64 20.16
CA LEU A 85 6.69 -13.21 20.21
C LEU A 85 6.13 -13.15 18.79
N LEU A 86 5.00 -13.83 18.57
CA LEU A 86 4.29 -13.76 17.29
C LEU A 86 3.41 -12.51 17.25
N VAL A 87 3.57 -11.72 16.21
CA VAL A 87 2.85 -10.46 16.01
C VAL A 87 2.39 -10.30 14.57
N GLU A 88 1.27 -9.60 14.41
CA GLU A 88 0.82 -9.11 13.10
C GLU A 88 1.30 -7.67 12.89
N VAL A 89 1.77 -7.37 11.70
CA VAL A 89 2.19 -6.02 11.34
C VAL A 89 0.98 -5.20 10.90
N LEU A 90 0.69 -4.12 11.65
CA LEU A 90 -0.43 -3.20 11.38
C LEU A 90 -0.05 -2.08 10.40
N SER A 91 1.21 -1.65 10.42
CA SER A 91 1.71 -0.63 9.49
C SER A 91 3.19 -0.86 9.19
N GLU A 92 3.59 -0.46 7.97
CA GLU A 92 4.99 -0.46 7.56
C GLU A 92 5.86 0.39 8.50
N PRO A 93 7.15 0.04 8.67
CA PRO A 93 8.11 0.92 9.32
C PRO A 93 8.30 2.20 8.50
N ILE A 94 8.41 3.34 9.17
CA ILE A 94 8.54 4.64 8.51
C ILE A 94 9.72 5.38 9.13
N ASP A 95 10.73 5.69 8.35
CA ASP A 95 11.94 6.36 8.81
C ASP A 95 12.59 5.65 9.99
N LYS A 96 12.73 6.38 11.10
CA LYS A 96 13.25 5.87 12.37
C LYS A 96 12.16 5.24 13.25
N LYS A 97 10.89 5.29 12.82
CA LYS A 97 9.78 4.70 13.56
C LYS A 97 9.59 3.25 13.12
N GLY A 98 9.61 2.35 14.07
CA GLY A 98 9.36 0.94 13.84
C GLY A 98 7.96 0.67 13.28
N ALA A 99 7.79 -0.51 12.68
CA ALA A 99 6.48 -1.01 12.27
C ALA A 99 5.55 -1.12 13.47
N ARG A 100 4.31 -0.65 13.36
CA ARG A 100 3.31 -0.93 14.41
C ARG A 100 2.86 -2.38 14.29
N VAL A 101 2.86 -3.08 15.42
CA VAL A 101 2.47 -4.48 15.45
C VAL A 101 1.44 -4.74 16.55
N THR A 102 0.74 -5.86 16.45
CA THR A 102 -0.20 -6.34 17.47
C THR A 102 0.04 -7.81 17.79
N ALA A 103 -0.11 -8.17 19.05
CA ALA A 103 -0.16 -9.57 19.46
C ALA A 103 -1.60 -10.15 19.39
N ASN A 104 -2.60 -9.31 19.14
CA ASN A 104 -3.98 -9.70 18.92
C ASN A 104 -4.24 -9.80 17.41
N PHE A 105 -4.01 -10.96 16.83
CA PHE A 105 -4.23 -11.23 15.42
C PHE A 105 -5.27 -12.35 15.23
N SER A 106 -5.77 -12.48 14.01
CA SER A 106 -6.67 -13.55 13.63
C SER A 106 -6.10 -14.37 12.47
N LEU A 107 -6.25 -15.68 12.54
CA LEU A 107 -6.03 -16.55 11.40
C LEU A 107 -7.32 -16.59 10.58
N LEU A 108 -7.23 -16.05 9.37
CA LEU A 108 -8.39 -15.83 8.51
C LEU A 108 -8.66 -17.05 7.65
N GLY A 109 -9.89 -17.58 7.74
CA GLY A 109 -10.43 -18.59 6.83
C GLY A 109 -11.51 -18.02 5.90
N ILE A 110 -12.12 -18.87 5.10
CA ILE A 110 -13.23 -18.52 4.19
C ILE A 110 -14.54 -18.37 4.95
N MET A 111 -14.83 -19.30 5.84
CA MET A 111 -16.08 -19.40 6.60
C MET A 111 -15.93 -18.98 8.05
N ALA A 112 -14.73 -19.09 8.61
CA ALA A 112 -14.42 -18.75 10.00
C ALA A 112 -13.06 -18.10 10.15
N ASP A 113 -12.91 -17.25 11.17
CA ASP A 113 -11.63 -16.75 11.65
C ASP A 113 -11.42 -17.26 13.07
N ILE A 114 -10.20 -17.67 13.40
CA ILE A 114 -9.81 -17.94 14.80
C ILE A 114 -8.90 -16.84 15.31
N THR A 115 -9.08 -16.46 16.57
CA THR A 115 -8.28 -15.44 17.25
C THR A 115 -7.62 -16.09 18.46
N PRO A 116 -6.35 -16.48 18.34
CA PRO A 116 -5.60 -17.02 19.46
C PRO A 116 -5.53 -16.02 20.62
N ASN A 117 -5.41 -16.54 21.84
CA ASN A 117 -5.36 -15.73 23.07
C ASN A 117 -6.61 -14.89 23.38
N GLN A 118 -7.71 -15.17 22.70
CA GLN A 118 -9.03 -14.65 23.04
C GLN A 118 -9.99 -15.81 23.38
N THR A 119 -11.08 -15.47 24.03
CA THR A 119 -12.08 -16.48 24.40
C THR A 119 -13.44 -16.18 23.79
N GLY A 120 -14.24 -17.22 23.60
CA GLY A 120 -15.61 -17.09 23.14
C GLY A 120 -15.74 -17.10 21.61
N TYR A 121 -16.99 -17.05 21.15
CA TYR A 121 -17.29 -17.06 19.73
C TYR A 121 -18.38 -16.06 19.37
N SER A 122 -18.35 -15.60 18.13
CA SER A 122 -19.41 -14.79 17.55
C SER A 122 -19.80 -15.35 16.17
N ILE A 123 -21.09 -15.18 15.83
CA ILE A 123 -21.65 -15.68 14.57
C ILE A 123 -22.24 -14.48 13.83
N SER A 124 -21.90 -14.30 12.55
CA SER A 124 -22.40 -13.23 11.70
C SER A 124 -23.91 -13.04 11.85
N ARG A 125 -24.35 -11.79 11.89
CA ARG A 125 -25.78 -11.43 11.97
C ARG A 125 -26.56 -11.83 10.72
N ASP A 126 -25.88 -12.08 9.61
CA ASP A 126 -26.49 -12.51 8.34
C ASP A 126 -26.97 -13.96 8.38
N ILE A 127 -26.46 -14.77 9.32
CA ILE A 127 -26.96 -16.12 9.58
C ILE A 127 -28.19 -16.03 10.50
N LYS A 128 -29.38 -15.86 9.90
CA LYS A 128 -30.62 -15.60 10.65
C LYS A 128 -31.31 -16.87 11.16
N ALA A 129 -31.11 -18.01 10.51
CA ALA A 129 -31.77 -19.27 10.85
C ALA A 129 -31.34 -19.79 12.23
N LYS A 130 -32.30 -19.85 13.18
CA LYS A 130 -32.04 -20.29 14.57
C LYS A 130 -31.45 -21.70 14.64
N GLY A 131 -31.95 -22.63 13.83
CA GLY A 131 -31.42 -24.01 13.75
C GLY A 131 -29.96 -24.02 13.30
N ARG A 132 -29.61 -23.30 12.22
CA ARG A 132 -28.22 -23.22 11.74
C ARG A 132 -27.29 -22.66 12.81
N ARG A 133 -27.70 -21.59 13.50
CA ARG A 133 -26.92 -21.03 14.60
C ARG A 133 -26.73 -22.02 15.76
N ALA A 134 -27.73 -22.85 16.05
CA ALA A 134 -27.63 -23.88 17.08
C ALA A 134 -26.63 -24.96 16.69
N SER A 135 -26.73 -25.49 15.47
CA SER A 135 -25.78 -26.48 14.96
C SER A 135 -24.33 -25.98 14.92
N ILE A 136 -24.14 -24.71 14.52
CA ILE A 136 -22.79 -24.08 14.54
C ILE A 136 -22.27 -23.97 15.98
N ARG A 137 -23.10 -23.59 16.96
CA ARG A 137 -22.68 -23.51 18.38
C ARG A 137 -22.26 -24.87 18.92
N GLU A 138 -23.02 -25.89 18.61
CA GLU A 138 -22.72 -27.27 19.00
C GLU A 138 -21.37 -27.72 18.40
N LEU A 139 -21.17 -27.48 17.09
CA LEU A 139 -19.89 -27.74 16.44
C LEU A 139 -18.74 -27.03 17.14
N LEU A 140 -18.86 -25.72 17.40
CA LEU A 140 -17.83 -24.92 18.06
C LEU A 140 -17.51 -25.45 19.46
N SER A 141 -18.50 -25.86 20.23
CA SER A 141 -18.29 -26.40 21.58
C SER A 141 -17.50 -27.72 21.58
N ASN A 142 -17.57 -28.47 20.49
CA ASN A 142 -16.89 -29.77 20.34
C ASN A 142 -15.49 -29.65 19.73
N VAL A 143 -15.24 -28.62 18.90
CA VAL A 143 -14.02 -28.52 18.09
C VAL A 143 -13.05 -27.49 18.64
N ILE A 144 -13.54 -26.38 19.21
CA ILE A 144 -12.71 -25.23 19.56
C ILE A 144 -12.26 -25.27 21.03
N PRO A 145 -10.95 -25.14 21.29
CA PRO A 145 -10.42 -24.93 22.65
C PRO A 145 -10.99 -23.64 23.30
N LYS A 146 -11.12 -23.65 24.63
CA LYS A 146 -11.74 -22.54 25.38
C LYS A 146 -10.96 -21.22 25.33
N ASP A 147 -9.68 -21.29 25.06
CA ASP A 147 -8.73 -20.18 24.98
C ASP A 147 -8.57 -19.60 23.56
N ILE A 148 -9.38 -20.07 22.62
CA ILE A 148 -9.40 -19.60 21.24
C ILE A 148 -10.74 -18.94 20.92
N GLY A 149 -10.68 -17.68 20.49
CA GLY A 149 -11.84 -16.96 19.96
C GLY A 149 -12.17 -17.37 18.54
N VAL A 150 -13.46 -17.37 18.18
CA VAL A 150 -13.91 -17.70 16.81
C VAL A 150 -14.93 -16.70 16.32
N PHE A 151 -14.76 -16.23 15.09
CA PHE A 151 -15.77 -15.49 14.36
C PHE A 151 -16.25 -16.28 13.15
N ILE A 152 -17.55 -16.64 13.12
CA ILE A 152 -18.18 -17.32 11.99
C ILE A 152 -18.73 -16.30 11.02
N LYS A 153 -18.25 -16.34 9.77
CA LYS A 153 -18.60 -15.44 8.67
C LYS A 153 -19.95 -15.81 8.02
N SER A 154 -20.51 -14.89 7.27
CA SER A 154 -21.77 -15.10 6.54
C SER A 154 -21.71 -16.24 5.53
N ASN A 155 -20.52 -16.53 4.97
CA ASN A 155 -20.29 -17.64 4.04
C ASN A 155 -20.65 -18.99 4.65
N ALA A 156 -20.49 -19.15 5.96
CA ALA A 156 -20.87 -20.38 6.69
C ALA A 156 -22.38 -20.66 6.69
N ASN A 157 -23.22 -19.77 6.18
CA ASN A 157 -24.66 -20.00 6.07
C ASN A 157 -25.02 -21.01 4.96
N LYS A 158 -24.19 -21.13 3.93
CA LYS A 158 -24.47 -21.91 2.72
C LYS A 158 -23.64 -23.20 2.60
N CYS A 159 -22.65 -23.39 3.46
CA CYS A 159 -21.78 -24.56 3.45
C CYS A 159 -22.35 -25.72 4.27
N GLU A 160 -21.86 -26.93 4.06
CA GLU A 160 -22.11 -28.07 4.95
C GLU A 160 -21.38 -27.88 6.29
N LEU A 161 -21.91 -28.48 7.38
CA LEU A 161 -21.23 -28.39 8.69
C LEU A 161 -19.87 -29.05 8.69
N ALA A 162 -19.73 -30.12 7.92
CA ALA A 162 -18.48 -30.86 7.78
C ALA A 162 -17.37 -29.98 7.12
N GLU A 163 -17.73 -29.16 6.13
CA GLU A 163 -16.80 -28.24 5.49
C GLU A 163 -16.32 -27.15 6.47
N LEU A 164 -17.24 -26.63 7.29
CA LEU A 164 -16.90 -25.66 8.34
C LEU A 164 -16.00 -26.31 9.41
N GLU A 165 -16.28 -27.54 9.79
CA GLU A 165 -15.45 -28.29 10.75
C GLU A 165 -14.04 -28.52 10.20
N GLU A 166 -13.90 -28.91 8.95
CA GLU A 166 -12.61 -29.13 8.29
C GLU A 166 -11.78 -27.85 8.25
N GLU A 167 -12.40 -26.72 7.87
CA GLU A 167 -11.72 -25.42 7.88
C GLU A 167 -11.25 -25.03 9.29
N LEU A 168 -12.12 -25.20 10.31
CA LEU A 168 -11.76 -24.90 11.71
C LEU A 168 -10.59 -25.77 12.19
N ARG A 169 -10.60 -27.07 11.88
CA ARG A 169 -9.49 -27.96 12.22
C ARG A 169 -8.21 -27.58 11.51
N THR A 170 -8.27 -27.19 10.25
CA THR A 170 -7.11 -26.68 9.49
C THR A 170 -6.52 -25.45 10.16
N LEU A 171 -7.35 -24.48 10.52
CA LEU A 171 -6.88 -23.26 11.22
C LEU A 171 -6.26 -23.58 12.59
N LEU A 172 -6.79 -24.58 13.32
CA LEU A 172 -6.22 -25.00 14.60
C LEU A 172 -4.85 -25.69 14.42
N VAL A 173 -4.70 -26.54 13.41
CA VAL A 173 -3.40 -27.16 13.07
C VAL A 173 -2.38 -26.10 12.68
N ASP A 174 -2.76 -25.10 11.90
CA ASP A 174 -1.88 -23.97 11.58
C ASP A 174 -1.46 -23.22 12.83
N TRP A 175 -2.39 -23.01 13.77
CA TRP A 175 -2.07 -22.38 15.05
C TRP A 175 -1.11 -23.21 15.90
N GLU A 176 -1.35 -24.51 16.04
CA GLU A 176 -0.45 -25.43 16.76
C GLU A 176 0.97 -25.41 16.17
N ARG A 177 1.09 -25.40 14.85
CA ARG A 177 2.38 -25.27 14.17
C ARG A 177 3.08 -23.97 14.52
N MET A 178 2.35 -22.84 14.53
CA MET A 178 2.90 -21.55 14.91
C MET A 178 3.35 -21.52 16.38
N GLN A 179 2.62 -22.20 17.28
CA GLN A 179 3.02 -22.33 18.68
C GLN A 179 4.35 -23.08 18.85
N LEU A 180 4.58 -24.14 18.07
CA LEU A 180 5.87 -24.84 18.05
C LEU A 180 7.00 -23.91 17.60
N ASP A 181 6.76 -23.07 16.63
CA ASP A 181 7.72 -22.06 16.20
C ASP A 181 8.05 -21.04 17.31
N ILE A 182 7.05 -20.61 18.09
CA ILE A 182 7.26 -19.70 19.23
C ILE A 182 8.11 -20.39 20.30
N VAL A 183 7.82 -21.62 20.66
CA VAL A 183 8.54 -22.38 21.68
C VAL A 183 9.98 -22.66 21.26
N SER A 184 10.21 -23.00 19.98
CA SER A 184 11.56 -23.25 19.46
C SER A 184 12.43 -21.99 19.47
N GLY A 185 11.81 -20.81 19.50
CA GLY A 185 12.52 -19.53 19.43
C GLY A 185 13.27 -19.38 18.10
N GLY A 186 14.32 -18.57 18.13
CA GLY A 186 15.22 -18.43 16.98
C GLY A 186 15.33 -16.99 16.47
N GLN A 187 15.86 -16.88 15.26
CA GLN A 187 15.93 -15.59 14.57
C GLN A 187 14.54 -15.16 14.09
N PRO A 188 14.29 -13.84 13.99
CA PRO A 188 13.05 -13.34 13.47
C PRO A 188 12.73 -13.93 12.09
N LYS A 189 11.48 -14.37 11.88
CA LYS A 189 11.03 -14.94 10.60
C LYS A 189 9.59 -14.59 10.30
N ILE A 190 9.28 -14.43 9.03
CA ILE A 190 7.90 -14.34 8.55
C ILE A 190 7.29 -15.75 8.63
N VAL A 191 6.27 -15.90 9.45
CA VAL A 191 5.52 -17.16 9.60
C VAL A 191 4.40 -17.24 8.58
N LYS A 192 3.70 -16.12 8.35
CA LYS A 192 2.72 -15.97 7.29
C LYS A 192 2.98 -14.65 6.58
N PRO A 193 3.28 -14.64 5.28
CA PRO A 193 3.46 -13.40 4.54
C PRO A 193 2.17 -12.59 4.48
N ALA A 194 2.28 -11.30 4.25
CA ALA A 194 1.15 -10.47 3.90
C ALA A 194 0.45 -11.04 2.67
N ALA A 195 -0.87 -10.88 2.62
CA ALA A 195 -1.60 -11.19 1.40
C ALA A 195 -1.09 -10.30 0.25
N SER A 196 -0.88 -10.88 -0.93
CA SER A 196 -0.47 -10.14 -2.12
C SER A 196 -1.49 -9.07 -2.49
N LEU A 197 -1.08 -8.08 -3.27
CA LEU A 197 -1.99 -7.07 -3.81
C LEU A 197 -3.21 -7.69 -4.50
N MET A 198 -3.02 -8.85 -5.12
CA MET A 198 -4.07 -9.57 -5.84
C MET A 198 -5.08 -10.23 -4.92
N GLU A 199 -4.64 -10.71 -3.75
CA GLU A 199 -5.49 -11.37 -2.74
C GLU A 199 -6.26 -10.36 -1.89
N LEU A 200 -5.62 -9.25 -1.50
CA LEU A 200 -6.21 -8.24 -0.61
C LEU A 200 -7.45 -7.56 -1.20
N ARG A 201 -7.69 -7.64 -2.51
CA ARG A 201 -8.63 -6.74 -3.17
C ARG A 201 -9.61 -7.41 -4.12
N GLY A 202 -10.17 -8.54 -3.70
CA GLY A 202 -11.30 -9.16 -4.40
C GLY A 202 -12.46 -8.19 -4.68
N ASP A 203 -12.65 -7.18 -3.81
CA ASP A 203 -13.69 -6.15 -3.98
C ASP A 203 -13.39 -5.11 -5.07
N TRP A 204 -12.13 -4.92 -5.48
CA TRP A 204 -11.80 -4.03 -6.61
C TRP A 204 -12.44 -4.48 -7.92
N ARG A 205 -12.61 -5.79 -8.07
CA ARG A 205 -13.11 -6.43 -9.30
C ARG A 205 -14.59 -6.19 -9.55
N LYS A 206 -15.35 -5.78 -8.54
CA LYS A 206 -16.76 -5.48 -8.71
C LYS A 206 -16.93 -4.27 -9.64
N ASN A 207 -17.63 -4.46 -10.74
CA ASN A 207 -17.94 -3.42 -11.74
C ASN A 207 -16.70 -2.76 -12.38
N ALA A 208 -15.61 -3.51 -12.58
CA ALA A 208 -14.39 -3.01 -13.20
C ALA A 208 -14.00 -3.83 -14.43
N ILE A 209 -13.45 -3.16 -15.44
CA ILE A 209 -12.74 -3.80 -16.54
C ILE A 209 -11.33 -4.12 -16.04
N ILE A 210 -10.86 -5.36 -16.22
CA ILE A 210 -9.52 -5.78 -15.79
C ILE A 210 -8.69 -6.11 -17.00
N SER A 211 -7.52 -5.48 -17.13
CA SER A 211 -6.51 -5.83 -18.13
C SER A 211 -5.25 -6.32 -17.41
N GLN A 212 -4.70 -7.43 -17.89
CA GLN A 212 -3.44 -7.99 -17.41
C GLN A 212 -2.38 -7.88 -18.50
N GLY A 213 -1.20 -7.46 -18.14
CA GLY A 213 -0.06 -7.30 -19.02
C GLY A 213 1.24 -7.64 -18.33
N LYS A 214 2.33 -7.57 -19.08
CA LYS A 214 3.68 -7.87 -18.60
C LYS A 214 4.65 -6.79 -19.05
N ASP A 215 5.73 -6.64 -18.28
CA ASP A 215 6.91 -5.88 -18.65
C ASP A 215 6.65 -4.40 -19.01
N GLY A 216 5.66 -3.77 -18.34
CA GLY A 216 5.34 -2.35 -18.49
C GLY A 216 4.42 -2.00 -19.67
N ILE A 217 4.01 -2.97 -20.49
CA ILE A 217 3.22 -2.73 -21.71
C ILE A 217 1.93 -1.97 -21.44
N LEU A 218 1.18 -2.34 -20.39
CA LEU A 218 -0.06 -1.64 -20.06
C LEU A 218 0.19 -0.23 -19.53
N PHE A 219 1.19 -0.05 -18.72
CA PHE A 219 1.55 1.25 -18.17
C PHE A 219 1.98 2.22 -19.26
N LYS A 220 2.76 1.76 -20.25
CA LYS A 220 3.11 2.52 -21.44
C LYS A 220 1.87 2.83 -22.31
N LYS A 221 1.04 1.82 -22.61
CA LYS A 221 -0.18 1.96 -23.44
C LYS A 221 -1.16 2.99 -22.89
N PHE A 222 -1.38 3.03 -21.59
CA PHE A 222 -2.31 3.94 -20.92
C PHE A 222 -1.63 5.18 -20.33
N ASN A 223 -0.37 5.43 -20.68
CA ASN A 223 0.42 6.57 -20.23
C ASN A 223 0.46 6.73 -18.69
N ILE A 224 0.53 5.60 -17.97
CA ILE A 224 0.46 5.58 -16.50
C ILE A 224 1.74 6.16 -15.88
N ASP A 225 2.90 5.82 -16.44
CA ASP A 225 4.18 6.30 -15.92
C ASP A 225 4.29 7.83 -15.98
N ALA A 226 3.80 8.48 -17.05
CA ALA A 226 3.75 9.93 -17.12
C ALA A 226 2.73 10.54 -16.12
N GLN A 227 1.60 9.88 -15.87
CA GLN A 227 0.65 10.33 -14.85
C GLN A 227 1.24 10.20 -13.43
N ILE A 228 2.03 9.15 -13.16
CA ILE A 228 2.77 8.99 -11.91
C ILE A 228 3.81 10.12 -11.78
N SER A 229 4.62 10.35 -12.82
CA SER A 229 5.63 11.43 -12.81
C SER A 229 4.99 12.80 -12.55
N GLY A 230 3.89 13.13 -13.21
CA GLY A 230 3.15 14.37 -12.96
C GLY A 230 2.59 14.46 -11.53
N ALA A 231 2.20 13.31 -10.94
CA ALA A 231 1.74 13.29 -9.55
C ALA A 231 2.91 13.34 -8.53
N LEU A 232 4.15 13.15 -8.93
CA LEU A 232 5.33 13.32 -8.08
C LEU A 232 5.82 14.77 -8.03
N GLU A 233 5.43 15.60 -9.01
CA GLU A 233 5.74 17.04 -9.01
C GLU A 233 4.99 17.77 -7.89
N SER A 234 5.64 18.76 -7.28
CA SER A 234 5.00 19.56 -6.24
C SER A 234 3.97 20.54 -6.80
N VAL A 235 4.11 20.95 -8.05
CA VAL A 235 3.23 21.92 -8.72
C VAL A 235 2.35 21.19 -9.73
N VAL A 236 1.04 21.38 -9.64
CA VAL A 236 0.04 20.80 -10.52
C VAL A 236 -0.85 21.87 -11.09
N GLU A 237 -0.90 21.95 -12.42
CA GLU A 237 -1.91 22.75 -13.11
C GLU A 237 -3.19 21.91 -13.32
N THR A 238 -4.30 22.38 -12.78
CA THR A 238 -5.60 21.72 -12.93
C THR A 238 -6.19 21.96 -14.31
N GLN A 239 -7.18 21.16 -14.71
CA GLN A 239 -7.90 21.39 -15.97
C GLN A 239 -8.57 22.77 -16.06
N THR A 240 -8.82 23.40 -14.93
CA THR A 240 -9.41 24.75 -14.85
C THR A 240 -8.35 25.85 -14.94
N GLY A 241 -7.06 25.54 -15.02
CA GLY A 241 -5.97 26.49 -15.03
C GLY A 241 -5.61 27.06 -13.65
N VAL A 242 -6.17 26.48 -12.58
CA VAL A 242 -5.73 26.76 -11.20
C VAL A 242 -4.46 25.98 -10.93
N VAL A 243 -3.49 26.59 -10.29
CA VAL A 243 -2.24 25.94 -9.90
C VAL A 243 -2.31 25.53 -8.43
N LEU A 244 -2.03 24.25 -8.16
CA LEU A 244 -1.89 23.71 -6.83
C LEU A 244 -0.41 23.47 -6.53
N THR A 245 0.08 23.97 -5.40
CA THR A 245 1.39 23.61 -4.86
C THR A 245 1.17 22.68 -3.67
N ILE A 246 1.67 21.44 -3.78
CA ILE A 246 1.49 20.39 -2.79
C ILE A 246 2.83 19.99 -2.23
N GLU A 247 3.05 20.28 -0.94
CA GLU A 247 4.31 20.03 -0.24
C GLU A 247 4.09 19.00 0.89
N GLU A 248 4.68 17.82 0.72
CA GLU A 248 4.73 16.79 1.75
C GLU A 248 5.90 17.04 2.67
N MET A 249 5.63 17.47 3.91
CA MET A 249 6.62 17.66 4.97
C MET A 249 6.55 16.54 5.99
N GLU A 250 7.54 16.45 6.88
CA GLU A 250 7.59 15.39 7.90
C GLU A 250 6.38 15.41 8.87
N ALA A 251 5.87 16.60 9.20
CA ALA A 251 4.80 16.76 10.19
C ALA A 251 3.40 16.91 9.56
N LEU A 252 3.31 17.43 8.35
CA LEU A 252 2.03 17.72 7.69
C LEU A 252 2.22 17.88 6.17
N THR A 253 1.12 17.86 5.43
CA THR A 253 1.09 18.28 4.02
C THR A 253 0.46 19.66 3.92
N ALA A 254 1.10 20.57 3.20
CA ALA A 254 0.55 21.88 2.86
C ALA A 254 0.09 21.89 1.40
N ILE A 255 -1.08 22.49 1.13
CA ILE A 255 -1.61 22.69 -0.23
C ILE A 255 -1.92 24.19 -0.38
N ASP A 256 -1.21 24.84 -1.28
CA ASP A 256 -1.49 26.21 -1.70
C ASP A 256 -2.25 26.23 -3.02
N ILE A 257 -3.15 27.20 -3.17
CA ILE A 257 -4.04 27.33 -4.31
C ILE A 257 -3.85 28.70 -4.95
N ASP A 258 -3.22 28.72 -6.13
CA ASP A 258 -3.03 29.95 -6.91
C ASP A 258 -4.08 30.05 -8.04
N LEU A 259 -4.92 31.08 -7.93
CA LEU A 259 -5.96 31.41 -8.92
C LEU A 259 -5.48 32.46 -9.98
N ALA A 260 -4.24 32.94 -9.90
CA ALA A 260 -3.79 34.10 -10.68
C ALA A 260 -3.86 33.89 -12.20
N SER A 261 -3.70 32.66 -12.66
CA SER A 261 -3.79 32.30 -14.09
C SER A 261 -5.21 32.02 -14.58
N HIS A 262 -6.20 31.98 -13.69
CA HIS A 262 -7.56 31.56 -14.05
C HIS A 262 -8.37 32.70 -14.67
N LYS A 263 -8.48 32.73 -15.99
CA LYS A 263 -9.23 33.75 -16.75
C LYS A 263 -10.75 33.79 -16.48
N THR A 264 -11.31 32.71 -15.95
CA THR A 264 -12.76 32.54 -15.70
C THR A 264 -13.16 32.55 -14.22
N ALA A 265 -12.21 32.82 -13.30
CA ALA A 265 -12.46 32.84 -11.85
C ALA A 265 -13.62 33.76 -11.41
N HIS A 266 -13.96 34.74 -12.24
CA HIS A 266 -15.00 35.73 -11.94
C HIS A 266 -16.42 35.32 -12.39
N SER A 267 -16.57 34.28 -13.26
CA SER A 267 -17.87 33.98 -13.88
C SER A 267 -18.75 33.02 -13.06
N HIS A 268 -18.15 32.06 -12.34
CA HIS A 268 -18.91 31.05 -11.55
C HIS A 268 -18.14 30.56 -10.34
N PRO A 269 -18.04 31.34 -9.25
CA PRO A 269 -17.22 30.98 -8.09
C PRO A 269 -17.65 29.66 -7.40
N LEU A 270 -18.95 29.33 -7.41
CA LEU A 270 -19.45 28.10 -6.81
C LEU A 270 -19.00 26.87 -7.60
N LYS A 271 -19.13 26.91 -8.93
CA LYS A 271 -18.70 25.81 -9.79
C LYS A 271 -17.18 25.60 -9.75
N LEU A 272 -16.43 26.69 -9.67
CA LEU A 272 -14.98 26.64 -9.48
C LEU A 272 -14.63 25.94 -8.15
N ALA A 273 -15.30 26.32 -7.05
CA ALA A 273 -15.07 25.73 -5.74
C ALA A 273 -15.35 24.21 -5.73
N GLU A 274 -16.42 23.78 -6.42
CA GLU A 274 -16.78 22.36 -6.57
C GLU A 274 -15.69 21.59 -7.34
N THR A 275 -15.35 22.04 -8.55
CA THR A 275 -14.32 21.42 -9.39
C THR A 275 -12.95 21.37 -8.70
N LEU A 276 -12.62 22.44 -7.95
CA LEU A 276 -11.38 22.52 -7.21
C LEU A 276 -11.35 21.53 -6.04
N ALA A 277 -12.45 21.38 -5.32
CA ALA A 277 -12.57 20.40 -4.26
C ALA A 277 -12.36 18.97 -4.78
N GLU A 278 -12.96 18.64 -5.93
CA GLU A 278 -12.79 17.34 -6.57
C GLU A 278 -11.33 17.09 -6.97
N GLU A 279 -10.66 18.09 -7.57
CA GLU A 279 -9.26 17.95 -7.99
C GLU A 279 -8.32 17.81 -6.78
N ILE A 280 -8.46 18.64 -5.74
CA ILE A 280 -7.65 18.52 -4.51
C ILE A 280 -7.81 17.14 -3.89
N PHE A 281 -9.05 16.68 -3.80
CA PHE A 281 -9.33 15.36 -3.25
C PHE A 281 -8.71 14.24 -4.09
N TRP A 282 -8.76 14.38 -5.43
CA TRP A 282 -8.09 13.47 -6.35
C TRP A 282 -6.57 13.42 -6.09
N GLN A 283 -5.92 14.57 -5.91
CA GLN A 283 -4.50 14.66 -5.60
C GLN A 283 -4.17 14.02 -4.24
N ILE A 284 -4.98 14.29 -3.20
CA ILE A 284 -4.84 13.65 -1.88
C ILE A 284 -4.91 12.12 -2.00
N ARG A 285 -5.81 11.61 -2.85
CA ARG A 285 -5.97 10.17 -3.06
C ARG A 285 -4.81 9.57 -3.86
N LEU A 286 -4.50 10.12 -5.04
CA LEU A 286 -3.48 9.61 -5.95
C LEU A 286 -2.09 9.61 -5.29
N ARG A 287 -1.75 10.70 -4.60
CA ARG A 287 -0.48 10.84 -3.87
C ARG A 287 -0.46 10.06 -2.55
N LYS A 288 -1.60 9.50 -2.13
CA LYS A 288 -1.78 8.79 -0.84
C LYS A 288 -1.36 9.66 0.35
N LEU A 289 -1.65 10.96 0.29
CA LEU A 289 -1.38 11.89 1.36
C LEU A 289 -2.09 11.45 2.65
N SER A 290 -1.45 11.60 3.79
CA SER A 290 -1.94 11.14 5.09
C SER A 290 -1.41 12.00 6.24
N GLY A 291 -1.98 11.83 7.42
CA GLY A 291 -1.69 12.69 8.57
C GLY A 291 -2.46 14.00 8.47
N ILE A 292 -1.86 15.09 8.93
CA ILE A 292 -2.44 16.43 8.89
C ILE A 292 -2.26 17.03 7.50
N ILE A 293 -3.34 17.54 6.91
CA ILE A 293 -3.32 18.23 5.61
C ILE A 293 -3.92 19.60 5.82
N LEU A 294 -3.17 20.65 5.47
CA LEU A 294 -3.60 22.05 5.55
C LEU A 294 -3.73 22.62 4.15
N ILE A 295 -4.87 23.24 3.86
CA ILE A 295 -5.15 23.85 2.56
C ILE A 295 -5.30 25.36 2.74
N ASP A 296 -4.45 26.15 2.06
CA ASP A 296 -4.61 27.60 1.98
C ASP A 296 -5.51 27.93 0.79
N TYR A 297 -6.80 28.10 1.11
CA TYR A 297 -7.79 28.47 0.11
C TYR A 297 -7.81 30.00 -0.07
N PRO A 298 -7.72 30.49 -1.31
CA PRO A 298 -7.71 31.93 -1.57
C PRO A 298 -8.86 32.63 -0.86
N ARG A 299 -8.57 33.73 -0.17
CA ARG A 299 -9.57 34.52 0.54
C ARG A 299 -10.57 35.08 -0.46
N ALA A 300 -11.65 34.35 -0.68
CA ALA A 300 -12.76 34.86 -1.47
C ALA A 300 -13.31 36.13 -0.78
N LYS A 301 -13.52 37.21 -1.55
CA LYS A 301 -14.26 38.39 -1.09
C LYS A 301 -15.65 38.05 -0.59
N ASN A 302 -16.15 36.87 -0.94
CA ASN A 302 -17.47 36.36 -0.61
C ASN A 302 -17.34 35.16 0.33
N LEU A 303 -17.79 35.30 1.57
CA LEU A 303 -17.83 34.24 2.58
C LEU A 303 -18.60 32.99 2.08
N GLY A 304 -19.64 33.17 1.27
CA GLY A 304 -20.42 32.07 0.70
C GLY A 304 -19.64 31.09 -0.18
N ALA A 305 -18.60 31.56 -0.89
CA ALA A 305 -17.75 30.67 -1.68
C ALA A 305 -16.86 29.78 -0.80
N ARG A 306 -16.41 30.29 0.32
CA ARG A 306 -15.62 29.54 1.31
C ARG A 306 -16.45 28.46 2.00
N ASP A 307 -17.68 28.79 2.37
CA ASP A 307 -18.61 27.85 3.01
C ASP A 307 -19.04 26.77 2.02
N HIS A 308 -19.22 27.13 0.77
CA HIS A 308 -19.52 26.17 -0.31
C HIS A 308 -18.36 25.19 -0.52
N PHE A 309 -17.13 25.69 -0.64
CA PHE A 309 -15.94 24.83 -0.77
C PHE A 309 -15.82 23.86 0.42
N HIS A 310 -16.00 24.36 1.63
CA HIS A 310 -15.99 23.53 2.83
C HIS A 310 -17.08 22.42 2.77
N SER A 311 -18.26 22.77 2.31
CA SER A 311 -19.37 21.82 2.17
C SER A 311 -19.07 20.76 1.12
N GLU A 312 -18.46 21.13 -0.02
CA GLU A 312 -18.05 20.21 -1.08
C GLU A 312 -16.94 19.27 -0.61
N ILE A 313 -15.92 19.77 0.06
CA ILE A 313 -14.87 18.93 0.65
C ILE A 313 -15.48 17.92 1.65
N LYS A 314 -16.43 18.34 2.48
CA LYS A 314 -17.14 17.42 3.38
C LYS A 314 -17.95 16.36 2.63
N ARG A 315 -18.64 16.75 1.57
CA ARG A 315 -19.41 15.83 0.73
C ARG A 315 -18.52 14.77 0.10
N ILE A 316 -17.40 15.18 -0.50
CA ILE A 316 -16.43 14.27 -1.12
C ILE A 316 -15.79 13.38 -0.05
N ALA A 317 -15.37 13.95 1.08
CA ALA A 317 -14.77 13.22 2.19
C ALA A 317 -15.69 12.14 2.75
N SER A 318 -17.02 12.37 2.78
CA SER A 318 -18.00 11.39 3.27
C SER A 318 -18.10 10.14 2.35
N GLN A 319 -17.66 10.25 1.12
CA GLN A 319 -17.64 9.16 0.13
C GLN A 319 -16.28 8.44 0.05
N ASP A 320 -15.26 8.94 0.78
CA ASP A 320 -13.93 8.34 0.76
C ASP A 320 -13.90 7.03 1.56
N GLU A 321 -13.44 5.98 0.91
CA GLU A 321 -13.23 4.65 1.53
C GLU A 321 -12.20 4.68 2.66
N TYR A 322 -11.35 5.73 2.72
CA TYR A 322 -10.16 5.82 3.57
C TYR A 322 -10.29 6.82 4.73
N LYS A 323 -11.50 7.17 5.13
CA LYS A 323 -11.79 7.99 6.32
C LYS A 323 -11.02 9.32 6.37
N LEU A 324 -11.22 10.17 5.37
CA LEU A 324 -10.80 11.55 5.46
C LEU A 324 -11.71 12.30 6.43
N VAL A 325 -11.14 12.99 7.41
CA VAL A 325 -11.86 13.80 8.39
C VAL A 325 -11.62 15.28 8.09
N VAL A 326 -12.70 16.04 7.93
CA VAL A 326 -12.66 17.49 7.72
C VAL A 326 -12.93 18.19 9.06
N HIS A 327 -11.91 18.79 9.66
CA HIS A 327 -12.00 19.49 10.94
C HIS A 327 -12.62 20.89 10.80
N GLY A 328 -12.40 21.54 9.66
CA GLY A 328 -12.88 22.88 9.36
C GLY A 328 -11.75 23.88 9.25
N TRP A 329 -12.08 25.17 9.49
CA TRP A 329 -11.12 26.27 9.32
C TRP A 329 -10.34 26.53 10.61
N THR A 330 -9.03 26.63 10.50
CA THR A 330 -8.17 27.10 11.59
C THR A 330 -8.44 28.59 11.87
N ARG A 331 -7.98 29.09 13.01
CA ARG A 331 -8.06 30.52 13.34
C ARG A 331 -7.30 31.41 12.35
N THR A 332 -6.28 30.88 11.70
CA THR A 332 -5.46 31.56 10.68
C THR A 332 -6.10 31.54 9.30
N GLY A 333 -7.13 30.72 9.10
CA GLY A 333 -7.90 30.66 7.86
C GLY A 333 -7.56 29.51 6.93
N LEU A 334 -6.74 28.54 7.36
CA LEU A 334 -6.45 27.33 6.61
C LEU A 334 -7.55 26.28 6.83
N LEU A 335 -7.89 25.51 5.81
CA LEU A 335 -8.76 24.34 5.95
C LEU A 335 -7.95 23.15 6.45
N GLU A 336 -8.38 22.57 7.57
CA GLU A 336 -7.70 21.44 8.22
C GLU A 336 -8.42 20.14 7.95
N LEU A 337 -7.65 19.14 7.48
CA LEU A 337 -8.08 17.78 7.22
C LEU A 337 -7.12 16.81 7.93
N THR A 338 -7.61 15.61 8.26
CA THR A 338 -6.76 14.49 8.65
C THR A 338 -7.16 13.23 7.91
N LYS A 339 -6.17 12.40 7.57
CA LYS A 339 -6.37 11.13 6.89
C LYS A 339 -5.48 10.06 7.50
N ASP A 340 -6.05 8.89 7.75
CA ASP A 340 -5.28 7.75 8.25
C ASP A 340 -4.23 7.29 7.24
N ARG A 341 -3.03 6.94 7.74
CA ARG A 341 -1.97 6.38 6.90
C ARG A 341 -2.20 4.90 6.69
N LEU A 342 -2.45 4.51 5.46
CA LEU A 342 -2.68 3.11 5.08
C LEU A 342 -1.44 2.41 4.48
N GLY A 343 -0.41 3.17 4.17
CA GLY A 343 0.82 2.69 3.54
C GLY A 343 1.76 3.84 3.19
N PRO A 344 2.81 3.59 2.38
CA PRO A 344 3.70 4.63 1.89
C PRO A 344 2.95 5.61 0.96
N SER A 345 3.34 6.88 0.96
CA SER A 345 2.87 7.85 -0.03
C SER A 345 3.38 7.49 -1.43
N LEU A 346 2.83 8.12 -2.46
CA LEU A 346 3.33 7.94 -3.82
C LEU A 346 4.81 8.34 -3.90
N ARG A 347 5.17 9.42 -3.23
CA ARG A 347 6.55 9.89 -3.13
C ARG A 347 7.46 8.86 -2.45
N ASP A 348 7.05 8.28 -1.31
CA ASP A 348 7.82 7.25 -0.59
C ASP A 348 8.05 5.98 -1.43
N MET A 349 7.16 5.69 -2.38
CA MET A 349 7.29 4.50 -3.24
C MET A 349 8.28 4.69 -4.38
N PHE A 350 8.51 5.93 -4.83
CA PHE A 350 9.29 6.20 -6.04
C PHE A 350 10.52 7.06 -5.80
N LEU A 351 10.51 8.00 -4.85
CA LEU A 351 11.57 8.99 -4.68
C LEU A 351 12.42 8.75 -3.42
N CYS A 352 13.66 9.20 -3.49
CA CYS A 352 14.56 9.28 -2.34
C CYS A 352 14.06 10.35 -1.36
N LYS A 353 14.09 10.05 -0.04
CA LYS A 353 13.56 10.94 1.00
C LYS A 353 14.19 12.34 1.02
N ASN A 354 15.46 12.42 0.73
CA ASN A 354 16.24 13.65 0.82
C ASN A 354 16.32 14.39 -0.53
N SER A 355 15.55 13.97 -1.52
CA SER A 355 15.53 14.57 -2.84
C SER A 355 14.12 14.92 -3.29
N VAL A 356 13.96 16.00 -4.00
CA VAL A 356 12.67 16.43 -4.55
C VAL A 356 12.29 15.60 -5.77
N SER A 357 13.29 15.14 -6.56
CA SER A 357 13.07 14.51 -7.86
C SER A 357 13.86 13.22 -8.09
N GLN A 358 14.80 12.85 -7.21
CA GLN A 358 15.65 11.69 -7.43
C GLN A 358 14.89 10.40 -7.13
N PHE A 359 14.76 9.52 -8.12
CA PHE A 359 14.16 8.21 -7.97
C PHE A 359 15.00 7.28 -7.09
N LEU A 360 14.32 6.37 -6.40
CA LEU A 360 14.97 5.26 -5.69
C LEU A 360 15.74 4.40 -6.69
N ILE A 361 16.96 4.02 -6.37
CA ILE A 361 17.78 3.17 -7.26
C ILE A 361 17.10 1.86 -7.63
N GLU A 362 16.28 1.31 -6.75
CA GLU A 362 15.49 0.11 -7.00
C GLU A 362 14.41 0.32 -8.07
N VAL A 363 13.82 1.52 -8.15
CA VAL A 363 12.85 1.89 -9.20
C VAL A 363 13.54 1.89 -10.56
N ILE A 364 14.69 2.57 -10.63
CA ILE A 364 15.52 2.67 -11.84
C ILE A 364 16.00 1.29 -12.27
N ALA A 365 16.45 0.46 -11.32
CA ALA A 365 16.94 -0.88 -11.60
C ALA A 365 15.85 -1.82 -12.17
N ILE A 366 14.61 -1.72 -11.65
CA ILE A 366 13.49 -2.48 -12.17
C ILE A 366 13.06 -1.95 -13.55
N GLU A 367 13.12 -0.62 -13.76
CA GLU A 367 12.88 -0.05 -15.09
C GLU A 367 13.93 -0.53 -16.11
N ALA A 368 15.21 -0.54 -15.74
CA ALA A 368 16.27 -1.11 -16.58
C ALA A 368 16.01 -2.59 -16.91
N CYS A 369 15.50 -3.37 -15.97
CA CYS A 369 15.09 -4.75 -16.22
C CYS A 369 13.96 -4.85 -17.25
N ARG A 370 12.94 -3.99 -17.17
CA ARG A 370 11.84 -3.94 -18.14
C ARG A 370 12.34 -3.54 -19.53
N THR A 371 13.15 -2.49 -19.58
CA THR A 371 13.75 -2.00 -20.83
C THR A 371 14.61 -3.06 -21.49
N LEU A 372 15.43 -3.81 -20.73
CA LEU A 372 16.18 -4.94 -21.24
C LEU A 372 15.28 -5.96 -21.92
N ILE A 373 14.15 -6.32 -21.32
CA ILE A 373 13.23 -7.32 -21.90
C ILE A 373 12.55 -6.77 -23.15
N THR A 374 12.17 -5.49 -23.17
CA THR A 374 11.36 -4.92 -24.26
C THR A 374 12.19 -4.38 -25.42
N GLU A 375 13.45 -4.02 -25.19
CA GLU A 375 14.29 -3.30 -26.18
C GLU A 375 15.57 -4.05 -26.57
N SER A 376 15.89 -5.20 -25.94
CA SER A 376 17.08 -6.00 -26.34
C SER A 376 16.79 -6.98 -27.46
N ASP A 377 15.59 -7.01 -28.02
CA ASP A 377 15.28 -7.91 -29.14
C ASP A 377 16.16 -7.60 -30.35
N GLY A 378 16.84 -8.63 -30.87
CA GLY A 378 17.81 -8.50 -31.98
C GLY A 378 19.21 -8.00 -31.59
N ILE A 379 19.50 -7.73 -30.33
CA ILE A 379 20.82 -7.36 -29.83
C ILE A 379 21.58 -8.63 -29.38
N ALA A 380 22.60 -9.03 -30.12
CA ALA A 380 23.40 -10.27 -29.88
C ALA A 380 24.22 -10.03 -28.65
N ASN A 381 24.47 -9.60 -27.78
CA ASN A 381 25.22 -9.34 -26.54
C ASN A 381 24.85 -7.98 -25.98
N PRO A 382 23.65 -7.86 -25.35
CA PRO A 382 23.21 -6.61 -24.78
C PRO A 382 24.15 -6.17 -23.66
N GLN A 383 24.51 -4.90 -23.66
CA GLN A 383 25.28 -4.25 -22.62
C GLN A 383 24.46 -3.12 -22.01
N LEU A 384 24.25 -3.18 -20.70
CA LEU A 384 23.60 -2.11 -19.95
C LEU A 384 24.64 -1.05 -19.57
N VAL A 385 24.51 0.14 -20.14
CA VAL A 385 25.28 1.32 -19.74
C VAL A 385 24.57 2.01 -18.61
N CYS A 386 25.23 2.16 -17.46
CA CYS A 386 24.57 2.62 -16.24
C CYS A 386 25.54 3.20 -15.20
N SER A 387 25.00 3.80 -14.16
CA SER A 387 25.76 4.23 -12.99
C SER A 387 26.29 3.02 -12.18
N GLN A 388 27.32 3.26 -11.34
CA GLN A 388 27.83 2.23 -10.43
C GLN A 388 26.79 1.77 -9.42
N ASP A 389 25.90 2.67 -8.96
CA ASP A 389 24.85 2.36 -8.00
C ASP A 389 23.80 1.43 -8.62
N LEU A 390 23.40 1.69 -9.87
CA LEU A 390 22.47 0.84 -10.60
C LEU A 390 23.03 -0.58 -10.79
N LYS A 391 24.30 -0.70 -11.22
CA LYS A 391 24.99 -1.98 -11.30
C LYS A 391 25.01 -2.71 -9.95
N SER A 392 25.35 -1.98 -8.88
CA SER A 392 25.41 -2.56 -7.52
C SER A 392 24.03 -3.04 -7.04
N ALA A 393 22.96 -2.31 -7.36
CA ALA A 393 21.60 -2.71 -7.03
C ALA A 393 21.18 -4.01 -7.77
N LEU A 394 21.49 -4.12 -9.08
CA LEU A 394 21.17 -5.29 -9.90
C LEU A 394 21.98 -6.53 -9.51
N LEU A 395 23.23 -6.38 -9.11
CA LEU A 395 24.09 -7.49 -8.68
C LEU A 395 23.96 -7.84 -7.19
N GLY A 396 23.32 -6.98 -6.40
CA GLY A 396 23.09 -7.11 -4.97
C GLY A 396 21.62 -7.46 -4.63
N PRO A 397 20.85 -6.50 -4.11
CA PRO A 397 19.48 -6.75 -3.60
C PRO A 397 18.50 -7.23 -4.69
N LEU A 398 18.70 -6.83 -5.94
CA LEU A 398 17.87 -7.19 -7.09
C LEU A 398 18.45 -8.32 -7.95
N ARG A 399 19.45 -9.05 -7.45
CA ARG A 399 20.11 -10.12 -8.20
C ARG A 399 19.13 -11.16 -8.74
N LYS A 400 18.18 -11.62 -7.93
CA LYS A 400 17.18 -12.61 -8.38
C LYS A 400 16.32 -12.08 -9.53
N THR A 401 15.95 -10.81 -9.46
CA THR A 401 15.22 -10.11 -10.53
C THR A 401 16.05 -10.05 -11.81
N PHE A 402 17.30 -9.68 -11.70
CA PHE A 402 18.22 -9.59 -12.85
C PHE A 402 18.54 -10.97 -13.46
N ASP A 403 18.70 -12.00 -12.64
CA ASP A 403 18.88 -13.38 -13.11
C ASP A 403 17.63 -13.88 -13.86
N GLU A 404 16.42 -13.47 -13.44
CA GLU A 404 15.19 -13.74 -14.18
C GLU A 404 15.17 -13.05 -15.55
N VAL A 405 15.63 -11.81 -15.64
CA VAL A 405 15.75 -11.07 -16.91
C VAL A 405 16.68 -11.81 -17.86
N LYS A 406 17.89 -12.18 -17.42
CA LYS A 406 18.84 -12.94 -18.25
C LYS A 406 18.25 -14.26 -18.73
N ARG A 407 17.54 -14.97 -17.88
CA ARG A 407 16.87 -16.22 -18.24
C ARG A 407 15.80 -16.01 -19.32
N ARG A 408 15.02 -14.92 -19.24
CA ARG A 408 14.00 -14.58 -20.24
C ARG A 408 14.63 -14.18 -21.58
N LEU A 409 15.73 -13.42 -21.55
CA LEU A 409 16.47 -13.03 -22.74
C LEU A 409 17.22 -14.21 -23.40
N GLY A 410 17.58 -15.24 -22.61
CA GLY A 410 18.38 -16.34 -23.06
C GLY A 410 19.85 -15.98 -23.36
N VAL A 411 20.29 -14.79 -22.97
CA VAL A 411 21.64 -14.26 -23.17
C VAL A 411 22.17 -13.61 -21.90
N GLU A 412 23.48 -13.55 -21.76
CA GLU A 412 24.11 -12.77 -20.69
C GLU A 412 24.03 -11.27 -21.03
N VAL A 413 23.91 -10.47 -20.02
CA VAL A 413 23.89 -9.00 -20.10
C VAL A 413 25.15 -8.47 -19.44
N ASP A 414 25.98 -7.77 -20.21
CA ASP A 414 27.16 -7.12 -19.69
C ASP A 414 26.85 -5.73 -19.13
N PHE A 415 27.75 -5.21 -18.29
CA PHE A 415 27.66 -3.86 -17.75
C PHE A 415 28.81 -2.99 -18.29
N TYR A 416 28.44 -1.76 -18.64
CA TYR A 416 29.43 -0.68 -18.81
C TYR A 416 29.07 0.44 -17.83
N VAL A 417 30.00 0.71 -16.90
CA VAL A 417 29.80 1.79 -15.91
C VAL A 417 30.26 3.09 -16.50
N ASP A 418 29.36 4.02 -16.68
CA ASP A 418 29.65 5.38 -17.11
C ASP A 418 29.57 6.33 -15.89
N LEU A 419 30.71 6.92 -15.52
CA LEU A 419 30.83 7.81 -14.37
C LEU A 419 30.22 9.20 -14.58
N TYR A 420 29.87 9.53 -15.82
CA TYR A 420 29.28 10.81 -16.18
C TYR A 420 27.76 10.72 -16.38
N LEU A 421 27.21 9.53 -16.33
CA LEU A 421 25.79 9.30 -16.48
C LEU A 421 25.04 9.79 -15.22
N ALA A 422 23.89 10.44 -15.39
CA ALA A 422 23.07 10.82 -14.26
C ALA A 422 22.60 9.57 -13.49
N HIS A 423 22.24 9.77 -12.21
CA HIS A 423 21.88 8.65 -11.31
C HIS A 423 20.73 7.77 -11.83
N ASP A 424 19.79 8.38 -12.52
CA ASP A 424 18.56 7.80 -13.04
C ASP A 424 18.61 7.47 -14.54
N ASP A 425 19.72 7.80 -15.20
CA ASP A 425 19.91 7.48 -16.61
C ASP A 425 20.54 6.09 -16.81
N PHE A 426 20.09 5.42 -17.85
CA PHE A 426 20.67 4.20 -18.38
C PHE A 426 20.27 4.01 -19.84
N TYR A 427 21.02 3.21 -20.59
CA TYR A 427 20.62 2.78 -21.92
C TYR A 427 21.25 1.43 -22.29
N ILE A 428 20.71 0.80 -23.33
CA ILE A 428 21.14 -0.50 -23.81
C ILE A 428 21.86 -0.31 -25.13
N GLN A 429 23.00 -0.97 -25.28
CA GLN A 429 23.76 -1.03 -26.54
C GLN A 429 24.25 -2.44 -26.82
N ALA A 430 24.64 -2.72 -28.07
CA ALA A 430 25.38 -3.93 -28.39
C ALA A 430 26.82 -3.83 -27.84
N LYS A 431 27.29 -4.88 -27.17
CA LYS A 431 28.69 -4.95 -26.75
C LYS A 431 29.58 -4.89 -27.98
N LYS A 432 30.47 -3.90 -28.07
CA LYS A 432 31.48 -3.83 -29.12
C LYS A 432 32.44 -5.01 -28.94
N THR A 433 32.49 -5.90 -29.92
CA THR A 433 33.50 -6.95 -29.98
C THR A 433 34.84 -6.26 -30.25
N THR A 434 35.73 -6.27 -29.27
CA THR A 434 37.14 -5.83 -29.42
C THR A 434 37.91 -6.89 -30.11
#